data_75a1591e133ce817ff0e7a7c5317873c
#
_entry.id   75a1591e133ce817ff0e7a7c5317873c
#
_cell.length_a   1.000
_cell.length_b   1.000
_cell.length_c   1.000
_cell.angle_alpha   90.00
_cell.angle_beta   90.00
_cell.angle_gamma   90.00
#
_symmetry.space_group_name_H-M   'P 1'
#
loop_
_entity.id
_entity.type
_entity.pdbx_description
1 polymer ?
#
loop_
_entity_poly.entity_id
_entity_poly.type
_entity_poly.pdbx_seq_one_letter_code
_entity_poly.pdbx_strand_id
1 'polypeptide(L)'
;MKAKTVFFCTECGSESPKWSGRCAVCGAWNSMVEQPAERPVKSGKTQRIANAVNASPITSLQEDEEIRFPTGMGELDRVLGGGAVKGSLVLVGGAPGIGKSTLMLQICQQLGRTCKVLYVSGEESARQLKLRAKRLSVDSGNLFVLSETRLGDVLECIRREEPDVLIVDSIQTLYNEELDAPAGGVGQVKDCTMALMQVAKGQGVTVFVIGHVNKEGSIAGPKVLEHMVDCVLYFEGDSRMTYRILRAAKNRFGATNEIGVFEMLDSGLREVENPSEMLLSGRPQDASGTCVTCVMEGARPVLAEIQALIAPCAGARPLRSSNGFDYNRAAMLLAVLEKRGGLKVSQCDAYLNIIGGLTLDEPAADLAAVVAIASSYLDKPVPNGMAAVGEVGLSGEIRSVSHMEQRLSEVKRLGFTEWIIPAHHAVDLRERSSLELLPVRNISEALRLLAQAK
;
A
#
# COMPACT_ATOMS: atom_id res chain seq x y z
N MET A 1 40.18 -15.02 25.13
CA MET A 1 39.62 -13.68 25.28
C MET A 1 38.12 -13.82 25.12
N LYS A 2 37.30 -13.34 26.07
CA LYS A 2 35.83 -13.38 25.94
C LYS A 2 35.39 -12.50 24.74
N ALA A 3 34.60 -13.07 23.84
CA ALA A 3 34.00 -12.31 22.76
C ALA A 3 33.14 -11.16 23.37
N LYS A 4 33.36 -9.93 22.92
CA LYS A 4 32.50 -8.83 23.30
C LYS A 4 31.16 -9.04 22.57
N THR A 5 30.08 -9.14 23.30
CA THR A 5 28.74 -9.18 22.76
C THR A 5 28.16 -7.77 22.72
N VAL A 6 27.39 -7.48 21.68
CA VAL A 6 26.63 -6.23 21.50
C VAL A 6 25.17 -6.61 21.33
N PHE A 7 24.27 -5.81 21.91
CA PHE A 7 22.84 -6.00 21.79
C PHE A 7 22.29 -5.06 20.72
N PHE A 8 21.46 -5.58 19.88
CA PHE A 8 20.96 -4.92 18.69
C PHE A 8 19.44 -4.85 18.70
N CYS A 9 18.86 -3.69 18.41
CA CYS A 9 17.42 -3.52 18.36
C CYS A 9 16.87 -4.02 17.03
N THR A 10 15.93 -4.97 17.04
CA THR A 10 15.28 -5.52 15.83
C THR A 10 14.40 -4.51 15.11
N GLU A 11 13.94 -3.46 15.80
CA GLU A 11 13.03 -2.46 15.25
C GLU A 11 13.75 -1.27 14.59
N CYS A 12 14.81 -0.75 15.21
CA CYS A 12 15.49 0.45 14.72
C CYS A 12 16.95 0.27 14.37
N GLY A 13 17.52 -0.92 14.59
CA GLY A 13 18.90 -1.21 14.29
C GLY A 13 19.92 -0.55 15.23
N SER A 14 19.51 0.09 16.33
CA SER A 14 20.45 0.70 17.27
C SER A 14 21.21 -0.35 18.06
N GLU A 15 22.52 -0.13 18.24
CA GLU A 15 23.40 -1.00 19.01
C GLU A 15 23.54 -0.51 20.45
N SER A 16 23.64 -1.44 21.39
CA SER A 16 23.91 -1.18 22.81
C SER A 16 24.92 -2.19 23.35
N PRO A 17 25.89 -1.75 24.16
CA PRO A 17 26.85 -2.66 24.80
C PRO A 17 26.22 -3.48 25.91
N LYS A 18 24.98 -3.20 26.30
CA LYS A 18 24.24 -3.91 27.35
C LYS A 18 22.82 -4.20 26.91
N TRP A 19 22.31 -5.35 27.29
CA TRP A 19 20.92 -5.68 27.11
C TRP A 19 20.00 -4.75 27.93
N SER A 20 18.93 -4.30 27.32
CA SER A 20 17.86 -3.57 28.00
C SER A 20 16.51 -4.08 27.52
N GLY A 21 15.53 -4.18 28.40
CA GLY A 21 14.16 -4.61 28.03
C GLY A 21 13.43 -3.63 27.10
N ARG A 22 13.96 -2.39 26.96
CA ARG A 22 13.41 -1.35 26.10
C ARG A 22 14.55 -0.68 25.33
N CYS A 23 14.40 -0.52 24.02
CA CYS A 23 15.36 0.20 23.21
C CYS A 23 15.41 1.69 23.60
N ALA A 24 16.60 2.22 23.84
CA ALA A 24 16.79 3.62 24.24
C ALA A 24 16.49 4.60 23.08
N VAL A 25 16.55 4.15 21.82
CA VAL A 25 16.41 5.00 20.63
C VAL A 25 14.95 5.03 20.15
N CYS A 26 14.33 3.86 19.90
CA CYS A 26 12.95 3.81 19.37
C CYS A 26 11.89 3.50 20.44
N GLY A 27 12.29 3.16 21.67
CA GLY A 27 11.37 2.86 22.75
C GLY A 27 10.67 1.50 22.69
N ALA A 28 10.97 0.67 21.71
CA ALA A 28 10.36 -0.66 21.54
C ALA A 28 10.76 -1.59 22.69
N TRP A 29 9.80 -2.38 23.20
CA TRP A 29 10.01 -3.36 24.26
C TRP A 29 10.42 -4.72 23.69
N ASN A 30 11.28 -5.45 24.40
CA ASN A 30 11.76 -6.80 24.06
C ASN A 30 12.38 -6.93 22.65
N SER A 31 12.90 -5.82 22.12
CA SER A 31 13.49 -5.73 20.77
C SER A 31 15.01 -5.86 20.73
N MET A 32 15.68 -6.05 21.87
CA MET A 32 17.14 -6.15 21.96
C MET A 32 17.59 -7.61 21.87
N VAL A 33 18.30 -7.97 20.79
CA VAL A 33 18.83 -9.31 20.53
C VAL A 33 20.35 -9.28 20.66
N GLU A 34 20.93 -10.31 21.29
CA GLU A 34 22.37 -10.48 21.48
C GLU A 34 23.04 -10.91 20.17
N GLN A 35 24.10 -10.19 19.76
CA GLN A 35 24.95 -10.56 18.65
C GLN A 35 26.42 -10.48 19.06
N PRO A 36 27.33 -11.35 18.52
CA PRO A 36 28.75 -11.20 18.70
C PRO A 36 29.20 -9.82 18.16
N ALA A 37 30.01 -9.10 18.94
CA ALA A 37 30.58 -7.83 18.47
C ALA A 37 31.50 -8.09 17.27
N GLU A 38 31.33 -7.35 16.19
CA GLU A 38 32.20 -7.38 15.03
C GLU A 38 33.64 -7.11 15.46
N ARG A 39 34.59 -7.96 15.07
CA ARG A 39 36.00 -7.65 15.19
C ARG A 39 36.34 -6.56 14.18
N PRO A 40 37.04 -5.49 14.55
CA PRO A 40 37.50 -4.52 13.57
C PRO A 40 38.37 -5.26 12.55
N VAL A 41 37.84 -5.43 11.33
CA VAL A 41 38.59 -5.95 10.20
C VAL A 41 39.74 -4.98 9.97
N LYS A 42 40.96 -5.45 10.07
CA LYS A 42 42.13 -4.68 9.62
C LYS A 42 41.93 -4.42 8.14
N SER A 43 41.58 -3.18 7.81
CA SER A 43 41.39 -2.74 6.44
C SER A 43 42.66 -3.07 5.64
N GLY A 44 42.58 -4.13 4.83
CA GLY A 44 43.49 -4.29 3.72
C GLY A 44 43.38 -3.02 2.88
N LYS A 45 44.49 -2.46 2.45
CA LYS A 45 44.58 -1.26 1.61
C LYS A 45 43.80 -1.50 0.30
N THR A 46 42.50 -1.27 0.35
CA THR A 46 41.75 -1.02 -0.87
C THR A 46 42.30 0.29 -1.43
N GLN A 47 42.97 0.24 -2.58
CA GLN A 47 43.31 1.43 -3.32
C GLN A 47 42.04 2.21 -3.59
N ARG A 48 41.74 3.18 -2.73
CA ARG A 48 40.83 4.24 -3.06
C ARG A 48 41.43 4.94 -4.27
N ILE A 49 40.87 4.74 -5.45
CA ILE A 49 41.03 5.68 -6.55
C ILE A 49 40.42 6.97 -5.99
N ALA A 50 41.29 7.87 -5.58
CA ALA A 50 40.94 9.20 -5.09
C ALA A 50 40.49 10.02 -6.32
N ASN A 51 39.26 9.80 -6.77
CA ASN A 51 38.57 10.86 -7.47
C ASN A 51 38.38 11.97 -6.44
N ALA A 52 39.05 13.09 -6.63
CA ALA A 52 38.91 14.27 -5.77
C ALA A 52 37.43 14.63 -5.73
N VAL A 53 36.80 14.39 -4.58
CA VAL A 53 35.39 14.78 -4.36
C VAL A 53 35.40 16.29 -4.20
N ASN A 54 35.18 17.04 -5.29
CA ASN A 54 35.05 18.48 -5.27
C ASN A 54 33.60 18.85 -4.98
N ALA A 55 33.39 19.68 -3.96
CA ALA A 55 32.08 20.33 -3.77
C ALA A 55 31.86 21.33 -4.89
N SER A 56 30.71 21.32 -5.50
CA SER A 56 30.31 22.28 -6.54
C SER A 56 29.14 23.11 -6.02
N PRO A 57 29.11 24.44 -6.33
CA PRO A 57 27.94 25.27 -6.05
C PRO A 57 26.69 24.67 -6.70
N ILE A 58 25.54 24.69 -6.00
CA ILE A 58 24.28 24.18 -6.54
C ILE A 58 23.88 24.82 -7.86
N THR A 59 24.25 26.12 -8.05
CA THR A 59 24.00 26.87 -9.26
C THR A 59 24.84 26.46 -10.47
N SER A 60 25.91 25.70 -10.24
CA SER A 60 26.76 25.15 -11.32
C SER A 60 26.39 23.71 -11.72
N LEU A 61 25.46 23.08 -10.98
CA LEU A 61 24.93 21.78 -11.34
C LEU A 61 23.95 21.97 -12.51
N GLN A 62 24.15 21.19 -13.58
CA GLN A 62 23.16 21.15 -14.64
C GLN A 62 21.90 20.48 -14.09
N GLU A 63 20.74 21.04 -14.42
CA GLU A 63 19.46 20.39 -14.24
C GLU A 63 19.36 19.29 -15.30
N ASP A 64 19.96 18.12 -15.02
CA ASP A 64 19.71 16.95 -15.84
C ASP A 64 18.23 16.59 -15.69
N GLU A 65 17.52 16.50 -16.80
CA GLU A 65 16.14 15.99 -16.80
C GLU A 65 16.12 14.61 -16.14
N GLU A 66 15.21 14.43 -15.19
CA GLU A 66 15.07 13.17 -14.46
C GLU A 66 14.63 12.07 -15.45
N ILE A 67 15.58 11.21 -15.83
CA ILE A 67 15.33 10.14 -16.79
C ILE A 67 14.46 9.09 -16.11
N ARG A 68 13.28 8.83 -16.67
CA ARG A 68 12.34 7.81 -16.21
C ARG A 68 12.15 6.71 -17.22
N PHE A 69 12.06 5.49 -16.75
CA PHE A 69 11.72 4.31 -17.54
C PHE A 69 10.26 3.94 -17.26
N PRO A 70 9.38 3.93 -18.29
CA PRO A 70 8.02 3.40 -18.10
C PRO A 70 8.11 1.90 -17.84
N THR A 71 7.43 1.45 -16.78
CA THR A 71 7.43 0.03 -16.40
C THR A 71 6.52 -0.81 -17.29
N GLY A 72 5.66 -0.15 -18.09
CA GLY A 72 4.63 -0.77 -18.91
C GLY A 72 3.37 -1.17 -18.13
N MET A 73 3.31 -0.76 -16.87
CA MET A 73 2.13 -0.86 -16.02
C MET A 73 1.77 0.53 -15.50
N GLY A 74 0.67 1.11 -15.97
CA GLY A 74 0.26 2.48 -15.66
C GLY A 74 -0.06 2.67 -14.17
N GLU A 75 -0.60 1.64 -13.52
CA GLU A 75 -0.86 1.67 -12.09
C GLU A 75 0.44 1.65 -11.25
N LEU A 76 1.49 0.96 -11.72
CA LEU A 76 2.81 1.03 -11.08
C LEU A 76 3.51 2.36 -11.38
N ASP A 77 3.47 2.83 -12.64
CA ASP A 77 4.06 4.11 -13.03
C ASP A 77 3.44 5.27 -12.27
N ARG A 78 2.13 5.24 -12.02
CA ARG A 78 1.42 6.21 -11.18
C ARG A 78 2.02 6.29 -9.78
N VAL A 79 2.19 5.15 -9.11
CA VAL A 79 2.73 5.09 -7.74
C VAL A 79 4.20 5.51 -7.68
N LEU A 80 4.94 5.23 -8.75
CA LEU A 80 6.34 5.68 -8.90
C LEU A 80 6.45 7.17 -9.21
N GLY A 81 5.35 7.84 -9.61
CA GLY A 81 5.33 9.25 -10.00
C GLY A 81 5.68 9.48 -11.46
N GLY A 82 5.34 8.52 -12.34
CA GLY A 82 5.55 8.57 -13.79
C GLY A 82 6.60 7.61 -14.33
N GLY A 83 6.97 6.58 -13.58
CA GLY A 83 7.94 5.55 -13.97
C GLY A 83 9.15 5.44 -13.06
N ALA A 84 9.99 4.45 -13.32
CA ALA A 84 11.20 4.19 -12.55
C ALA A 84 12.30 5.20 -12.88
N VAL A 85 12.86 5.86 -11.87
CA VAL A 85 13.89 6.89 -12.06
C VAL A 85 15.27 6.24 -12.20
N LYS A 86 16.06 6.70 -13.18
CA LYS A 86 17.43 6.22 -13.40
C LYS A 86 18.29 6.46 -12.17
N GLY A 87 19.04 5.44 -11.76
CA GLY A 87 19.91 5.49 -10.59
C GLY A 87 19.17 5.54 -9.25
N SER A 88 17.89 5.18 -9.23
CA SER A 88 17.09 5.05 -7.99
C SER A 88 17.18 3.64 -7.40
N LEU A 89 16.97 3.58 -6.08
CA LEU A 89 16.81 2.32 -5.33
C LEU A 89 15.38 2.25 -4.79
N VAL A 90 14.60 1.31 -5.30
CA VAL A 90 13.18 1.10 -4.98
C VAL A 90 13.02 -0.19 -4.18
N LEU A 91 12.44 -0.11 -3.00
CA LEU A 91 12.08 -1.27 -2.19
C LEU A 91 10.61 -1.64 -2.42
N VAL A 92 10.36 -2.90 -2.75
CA VAL A 92 9.02 -3.47 -2.91
C VAL A 92 8.75 -4.45 -1.76
N GLY A 93 7.97 -4.00 -0.78
CA GLY A 93 7.60 -4.76 0.40
C GLY A 93 6.22 -5.41 0.29
N GLY A 94 5.93 -6.36 1.17
CA GLY A 94 4.61 -6.99 1.26
C GLY A 94 4.68 -8.43 1.78
N ALA A 95 3.53 -8.98 2.18
CA ALA A 95 3.41 -10.35 2.67
C ALA A 95 3.92 -11.39 1.64
N PRO A 96 4.43 -12.55 2.08
CA PRO A 96 4.74 -13.65 1.18
C PRO A 96 3.52 -14.05 0.34
N GLY A 97 3.73 -14.33 -0.97
CA GLY A 97 2.65 -14.74 -1.89
C GLY A 97 1.72 -13.61 -2.36
N ILE A 98 1.94 -12.34 -1.99
CA ILE A 98 1.08 -11.21 -2.37
C ILE A 98 1.21 -10.83 -3.87
N GLY A 99 2.31 -11.20 -4.54
CA GLY A 99 2.52 -10.91 -5.97
C GLY A 99 3.77 -10.09 -6.30
N LYS A 100 4.64 -9.76 -5.33
CA LYS A 100 5.85 -8.94 -5.54
C LYS A 100 6.74 -9.45 -6.69
N SER A 101 7.18 -10.71 -6.61
CA SER A 101 8.03 -11.33 -7.64
C SER A 101 7.31 -11.46 -8.98
N THR A 102 5.98 -11.60 -8.97
CA THR A 102 5.16 -11.63 -10.18
C THR A 102 5.18 -10.27 -10.88
N LEU A 103 4.92 -9.18 -10.12
CA LEU A 103 4.99 -7.82 -10.64
C LEU A 103 6.37 -7.52 -11.23
N MET A 104 7.43 -7.80 -10.47
CA MET A 104 8.80 -7.52 -10.90
C MET A 104 9.19 -8.31 -12.16
N LEU A 105 8.74 -9.55 -12.30
CA LEU A 105 9.01 -10.31 -13.49
C LEU A 105 8.18 -9.81 -14.71
N GLN A 106 6.93 -9.38 -14.51
CA GLN A 106 6.10 -8.85 -15.59
C GLN A 106 6.65 -7.53 -16.13
N ILE A 107 7.14 -6.61 -15.29
CA ILE A 107 7.74 -5.36 -15.78
C ILE A 107 9.02 -5.60 -16.58
N CYS A 108 9.73 -6.72 -16.39
CA CYS A 108 10.90 -7.05 -17.18
C CYS A 108 10.58 -7.17 -18.67
N GLN A 109 9.36 -7.56 -19.05
CA GLN A 109 8.96 -7.65 -20.46
C GLN A 109 8.99 -6.29 -21.14
N GLN A 110 8.47 -5.26 -20.48
CA GLN A 110 8.44 -3.91 -21.05
C GLN A 110 9.80 -3.22 -20.95
N LEU A 111 10.41 -3.27 -19.76
CA LEU A 111 11.73 -2.70 -19.54
C LEU A 111 12.77 -3.29 -20.52
N GLY A 112 12.70 -4.60 -20.75
CA GLY A 112 13.61 -5.29 -21.66
C GLY A 112 13.46 -4.92 -23.15
N ARG A 113 12.47 -4.09 -23.53
CA ARG A 113 12.38 -3.53 -24.88
C ARG A 113 13.41 -2.43 -25.14
N THR A 114 13.75 -1.68 -24.11
CA THR A 114 14.61 -0.49 -24.19
C THR A 114 15.83 -0.54 -23.28
N CYS A 115 15.82 -1.39 -22.27
CA CYS A 115 16.84 -1.49 -21.24
C CYS A 115 17.39 -2.90 -21.13
N LYS A 116 18.65 -3.03 -20.72
CA LYS A 116 19.22 -4.30 -20.29
C LYS A 116 18.84 -4.55 -18.83
N VAL A 117 18.09 -5.61 -18.59
CA VAL A 117 17.56 -5.98 -17.26
C VAL A 117 18.33 -7.17 -16.72
N LEU A 118 18.87 -7.07 -15.51
CA LEU A 118 19.44 -8.18 -14.75
C LEU A 118 18.50 -8.54 -13.59
N TYR A 119 17.99 -9.77 -13.59
CA TYR A 119 17.18 -10.32 -12.51
C TYR A 119 18.02 -11.27 -11.67
N VAL A 120 18.30 -10.89 -10.43
CA VAL A 120 19.02 -11.70 -9.44
C VAL A 120 17.99 -12.37 -8.53
N SER A 121 18.00 -13.70 -8.52
CA SER A 121 17.14 -14.51 -7.67
C SER A 121 17.95 -15.29 -6.66
N GLY A 122 17.67 -15.08 -5.39
CA GLY A 122 18.18 -15.90 -4.30
C GLY A 122 17.21 -16.98 -3.81
N GLU A 123 15.96 -16.97 -4.31
CA GLU A 123 14.92 -17.92 -3.88
C GLU A 123 14.61 -18.98 -4.94
N GLU A 124 14.67 -18.62 -6.21
CA GLU A 124 14.33 -19.50 -7.33
C GLU A 124 15.51 -19.79 -8.24
N SER A 125 15.61 -21.03 -8.69
CA SER A 125 16.57 -21.41 -9.74
C SER A 125 16.20 -20.79 -11.10
N ALA A 126 17.17 -20.64 -11.98
CA ALA A 126 16.94 -20.14 -13.34
C ALA A 126 15.87 -20.93 -14.10
N ARG A 127 15.76 -22.25 -13.85
CA ARG A 127 14.72 -23.10 -14.46
C ARG A 127 13.32 -22.75 -13.96
N GLN A 128 13.16 -22.51 -12.65
CA GLN A 128 11.88 -22.11 -12.06
C GLN A 128 11.45 -20.73 -12.55
N LEU A 129 12.40 -19.78 -12.59
CA LEU A 129 12.15 -18.45 -13.17
C LEU A 129 11.73 -18.54 -14.64
N LYS A 130 12.37 -19.39 -15.45
CA LYS A 130 11.99 -19.59 -16.86
C LYS A 130 10.56 -20.12 -17.01
N LEU A 131 10.15 -21.06 -16.14
CA LEU A 131 8.77 -21.58 -16.14
C LEU A 131 7.76 -20.50 -15.74
N ARG A 132 8.10 -19.69 -14.74
CA ARG A 132 7.28 -18.55 -14.31
C ARG A 132 7.19 -17.50 -15.41
N ALA A 133 8.31 -17.11 -16.03
CA ALA A 133 8.36 -16.16 -17.13
C ALA A 133 7.47 -16.60 -18.29
N LYS A 134 7.52 -17.90 -18.65
CA LYS A 134 6.64 -18.46 -19.70
C LYS A 134 5.16 -18.32 -19.36
N ARG A 135 4.77 -18.58 -18.11
CA ARG A 135 3.38 -18.42 -17.64
C ARG A 135 2.91 -16.96 -17.70
N LEU A 136 3.82 -16.02 -17.43
CA LEU A 136 3.57 -14.58 -17.43
C LEU A 136 3.80 -13.93 -18.80
N SER A 137 4.07 -14.72 -19.84
CA SER A 137 4.38 -14.23 -21.20
C SER A 137 5.57 -13.26 -21.23
N VAL A 138 6.59 -13.54 -20.41
CA VAL A 138 7.84 -12.78 -20.37
C VAL A 138 8.90 -13.54 -21.17
N ASP A 139 9.33 -12.96 -22.30
CA ASP A 139 10.26 -13.57 -23.27
C ASP A 139 11.31 -12.60 -23.82
N SER A 140 11.50 -11.44 -23.15
CA SER A 140 12.47 -10.44 -23.61
C SER A 140 13.89 -10.97 -23.72
N GLY A 141 14.53 -10.73 -24.86
CA GLY A 141 15.93 -11.08 -25.11
C GLY A 141 16.95 -10.27 -24.30
N ASN A 142 16.54 -9.12 -23.73
CA ASN A 142 17.37 -8.27 -22.88
C ASN A 142 17.19 -8.55 -21.37
N LEU A 143 16.45 -9.60 -21.02
CA LEU A 143 16.32 -10.07 -19.64
C LEU A 143 17.34 -11.14 -19.34
N PHE A 144 18.33 -10.79 -18.53
CA PHE A 144 19.37 -11.69 -18.00
C PHE A 144 18.99 -12.16 -16.62
N VAL A 145 19.24 -13.43 -16.30
CA VAL A 145 18.90 -14.05 -15.02
C VAL A 145 20.15 -14.59 -14.35
N LEU A 146 20.33 -14.26 -13.08
CA LEU A 146 21.37 -14.78 -12.21
C LEU A 146 20.72 -15.44 -10.97
N SER A 147 20.97 -16.72 -10.75
CA SER A 147 20.57 -17.42 -9.52
C SER A 147 21.78 -17.49 -8.58
N GLU A 148 21.94 -16.47 -7.74
CA GLU A 148 23.09 -16.32 -6.84
C GLU A 148 22.67 -15.53 -5.57
N THR A 149 23.31 -15.84 -4.45
CA THR A 149 23.04 -15.21 -3.16
C THR A 149 24.27 -14.49 -2.57
N ARG A 150 25.46 -14.76 -3.10
CA ARG A 150 26.70 -14.07 -2.66
C ARG A 150 26.79 -12.69 -3.26
N LEU A 151 26.86 -11.67 -2.42
CA LEU A 151 26.91 -10.28 -2.86
C LEU A 151 28.10 -10.00 -3.78
N GLY A 152 29.27 -10.58 -3.49
CA GLY A 152 30.49 -10.41 -4.31
C GLY A 152 30.29 -10.84 -5.75
N ASP A 153 29.68 -12.00 -5.98
CA ASP A 153 29.42 -12.55 -7.32
C ASP A 153 28.34 -11.75 -8.05
N VAL A 154 27.31 -11.26 -7.32
CA VAL A 154 26.28 -10.37 -7.87
C VAL A 154 26.92 -9.07 -8.35
N LEU A 155 27.78 -8.44 -7.56
CA LEU A 155 28.47 -7.20 -7.94
C LEU A 155 29.44 -7.40 -9.11
N GLU A 156 30.09 -8.54 -9.21
CA GLU A 156 30.93 -8.89 -10.35
C GLU A 156 30.10 -9.05 -11.63
N CYS A 157 28.95 -9.73 -11.54
CA CYS A 157 28.02 -9.88 -12.65
C CYS A 157 27.48 -8.51 -13.12
N ILE A 158 27.12 -7.61 -12.20
CA ILE A 158 26.68 -6.25 -12.54
C ILE A 158 27.75 -5.50 -13.31
N ARG A 159 29.02 -5.57 -12.87
CA ARG A 159 30.14 -4.91 -13.58
C ARG A 159 30.38 -5.47 -14.97
N ARG A 160 30.19 -6.77 -15.16
CA ARG A 160 30.39 -7.42 -16.45
C ARG A 160 29.24 -7.17 -17.44
N GLU A 161 28.00 -7.22 -16.92
CA GLU A 161 26.81 -7.11 -17.76
C GLU A 161 26.35 -5.67 -17.97
N GLU A 162 26.76 -4.73 -17.12
CA GLU A 162 26.40 -3.30 -17.17
C GLU A 162 24.88 -3.10 -17.42
N PRO A 163 24.00 -3.61 -16.53
CA PRO A 163 22.56 -3.49 -16.72
C PRO A 163 22.07 -2.05 -16.48
N ASP A 164 21.02 -1.63 -17.19
CA ASP A 164 20.29 -0.39 -16.90
C ASP A 164 19.39 -0.54 -15.70
N VAL A 165 18.81 -1.74 -15.53
CA VAL A 165 17.88 -2.09 -14.46
C VAL A 165 18.32 -3.38 -13.79
N LEU A 166 18.36 -3.37 -12.47
CA LEU A 166 18.65 -4.52 -11.62
C LEU A 166 17.43 -4.84 -10.77
N ILE A 167 17.01 -6.11 -10.74
CA ILE A 167 15.99 -6.61 -9.81
C ILE A 167 16.61 -7.64 -8.90
N VAL A 168 16.40 -7.50 -7.59
CA VAL A 168 16.89 -8.42 -6.56
C VAL A 168 15.72 -9.05 -5.82
N ASP A 169 15.56 -10.36 -5.94
CA ASP A 169 14.48 -11.15 -5.34
C ASP A 169 15.02 -12.34 -4.54
N SER A 170 15.19 -12.20 -3.22
CA SER A 170 14.92 -11.07 -2.33
C SER A 170 16.19 -10.57 -1.63
N ILE A 171 16.12 -9.40 -1.00
CA ILE A 171 17.25 -8.85 -0.23
C ILE A 171 17.64 -9.75 0.95
N GLN A 172 16.67 -10.49 1.50
CA GLN A 172 16.90 -11.38 2.65
C GLN A 172 17.74 -12.60 2.29
N THR A 173 17.83 -12.96 1.02
CA THR A 173 18.65 -14.11 0.57
C THR A 173 20.08 -13.71 0.24
N LEU A 174 20.34 -12.43 -0.03
CA LEU A 174 21.69 -11.94 -0.27
C LEU A 174 22.51 -11.90 1.01
N TYR A 175 23.78 -12.23 0.88
CA TYR A 175 24.73 -12.10 1.99
C TYR A 175 26.13 -11.70 1.51
N ASN A 176 26.83 -10.95 2.34
CA ASN A 176 28.24 -10.64 2.19
C ASN A 176 29.06 -11.64 3.02
N GLU A 177 29.95 -12.39 2.40
CA GLU A 177 30.80 -13.39 3.06
C GLU A 177 31.79 -12.76 4.04
N GLU A 178 32.10 -11.47 3.89
CA GLU A 178 33.02 -10.75 4.78
C GLU A 178 32.36 -10.41 6.13
N LEU A 179 31.03 -10.51 6.23
CA LEU A 179 30.30 -10.26 7.47
C LEU A 179 29.99 -11.57 8.21
N ASP A 180 30.44 -11.66 9.44
CA ASP A 180 30.18 -12.81 10.35
C ASP A 180 28.73 -12.72 10.92
N ALA A 181 27.73 -12.68 10.04
CA ALA A 181 26.31 -12.61 10.38
C ALA A 181 25.48 -13.54 9.47
N PRO A 182 24.41 -14.16 9.96
CA PRO A 182 23.60 -15.06 9.14
C PRO A 182 22.89 -14.32 8.01
N ALA A 183 22.71 -14.98 6.86
CA ALA A 183 21.90 -14.47 5.75
C ALA A 183 20.49 -14.10 6.24
N GLY A 184 19.94 -13.00 5.74
CA GLY A 184 18.64 -12.45 6.18
C GLY A 184 18.67 -11.71 7.51
N GLY A 185 19.82 -11.76 8.23
CA GLY A 185 20.02 -10.95 9.43
C GLY A 185 20.10 -9.45 9.10
N VAL A 186 19.77 -8.63 10.08
CA VAL A 186 19.69 -7.16 9.91
C VAL A 186 21.00 -6.55 9.39
N GLY A 187 22.15 -7.01 9.89
CA GLY A 187 23.48 -6.56 9.45
C GLY A 187 23.71 -6.86 7.98
N GLN A 188 23.42 -8.10 7.54
CA GLN A 188 23.54 -8.53 6.15
C GLN A 188 22.65 -7.74 5.22
N VAL A 189 21.38 -7.61 5.57
CA VAL A 189 20.39 -6.87 4.76
C VAL A 189 20.77 -5.39 4.61
N LYS A 190 21.28 -4.77 5.69
CA LYS A 190 21.77 -3.39 5.65
C LYS A 190 23.00 -3.25 4.74
N ASP A 191 23.98 -4.12 4.89
CA ASP A 191 25.23 -4.09 4.12
C ASP A 191 24.97 -4.34 2.62
N CYS A 192 24.21 -5.38 2.29
CA CYS A 192 23.80 -5.64 0.91
C CYS A 192 23.04 -4.46 0.30
N THR A 193 22.12 -3.83 1.06
CA THR A 193 21.40 -2.65 0.58
C THR A 193 22.31 -1.44 0.37
N MET A 194 23.31 -1.25 1.22
CA MET A 194 24.33 -0.18 1.02
C MET A 194 25.14 -0.40 -0.26
N ALA A 195 25.57 -1.62 -0.53
CA ALA A 195 26.28 -1.98 -1.75
C ALA A 195 25.43 -1.73 -3.00
N LEU A 196 24.15 -2.14 -2.98
CA LEU A 196 23.21 -1.90 -4.08
C LEU A 196 22.91 -0.40 -4.26
N MET A 197 22.86 0.37 -3.18
CA MET A 197 22.73 1.83 -3.27
C MET A 197 23.95 2.48 -3.93
N GLN A 198 25.16 1.98 -3.66
CA GLN A 198 26.37 2.46 -4.35
C GLN A 198 26.34 2.12 -5.85
N VAL A 199 25.85 0.95 -6.24
CA VAL A 199 25.59 0.60 -7.64
C VAL A 199 24.59 1.57 -8.28
N ALA A 200 23.45 1.80 -7.62
CA ALA A 200 22.42 2.71 -8.12
C ALA A 200 22.99 4.12 -8.34
N LYS A 201 23.58 4.72 -7.32
CA LYS A 201 24.05 6.13 -7.36
C LYS A 201 25.36 6.31 -8.11
N GLY A 202 26.26 5.32 -8.06
CA GLY A 202 27.60 5.42 -8.67
C GLY A 202 27.64 5.03 -10.13
N GLN A 203 26.76 4.10 -10.55
CA GLN A 203 26.74 3.58 -11.93
C GLN A 203 25.47 3.99 -12.69
N GLY A 204 24.51 4.65 -12.03
CA GLY A 204 23.26 5.07 -12.65
C GLY A 204 22.29 3.90 -12.93
N VAL A 205 22.47 2.76 -12.28
CA VAL A 205 21.60 1.58 -12.44
C VAL A 205 20.33 1.77 -11.62
N THR A 206 19.16 1.57 -12.22
CA THR A 206 17.89 1.56 -11.47
C THR A 206 17.73 0.22 -10.77
N VAL A 207 17.57 0.23 -9.46
CA VAL A 207 17.55 -1.00 -8.64
C VAL A 207 16.19 -1.19 -7.98
N PHE A 208 15.55 -2.32 -8.26
CA PHE A 208 14.39 -2.80 -7.51
C PHE A 208 14.81 -3.91 -6.56
N VAL A 209 14.43 -3.77 -5.30
CA VAL A 209 14.75 -4.75 -4.27
C VAL A 209 13.44 -5.26 -3.65
N ILE A 210 13.23 -6.57 -3.70
CA ILE A 210 12.09 -7.21 -3.05
C ILE A 210 12.43 -7.51 -1.60
N GLY A 211 11.52 -7.13 -0.69
CA GLY A 211 11.60 -7.40 0.74
C GLY A 211 10.34 -8.08 1.27
N HIS A 212 10.50 -9.05 2.18
CA HIS A 212 9.39 -9.66 2.89
C HIS A 212 9.08 -8.89 4.17
N VAL A 213 7.78 -8.68 4.45
CA VAL A 213 7.30 -8.08 5.70
C VAL A 213 6.81 -9.18 6.65
N ASN A 214 6.91 -8.94 7.96
CA ASN A 214 6.33 -9.82 8.98
C ASN A 214 4.80 -9.73 8.96
N LYS A 215 4.12 -10.65 9.68
CA LYS A 215 2.65 -10.66 9.86
C LYS A 215 2.10 -9.35 10.45
N GLU A 216 2.93 -8.55 11.09
CA GLU A 216 2.61 -7.24 11.68
C GLU A 216 2.80 -6.07 10.69
N GLY A 217 3.05 -6.34 9.39
CA GLY A 217 3.23 -5.31 8.37
C GLY A 217 4.60 -4.58 8.41
N SER A 218 5.50 -4.93 9.32
CA SER A 218 6.87 -4.44 9.32
C SER A 218 7.77 -5.34 8.45
N ILE A 219 8.72 -4.76 7.72
CA ILE A 219 9.71 -5.53 6.98
C ILE A 219 10.50 -6.39 7.97
N ALA A 220 10.72 -7.67 7.64
CA ALA A 220 11.63 -8.53 8.38
C ALA A 220 13.07 -8.02 8.17
N GLY A 221 13.47 -7.16 9.04
CA GLY A 221 14.65 -6.32 8.95
C GLY A 221 14.26 -4.89 9.33
N PRO A 222 15.15 -4.11 9.89
CA PRO A 222 14.81 -2.85 10.52
C PRO A 222 14.21 -1.86 9.50
N LYS A 223 13.35 -0.99 9.96
CA LYS A 223 12.92 0.28 9.31
C LYS A 223 14.10 1.09 8.71
N VAL A 224 15.33 0.68 9.01
CA VAL A 224 16.58 1.18 8.44
C VAL A 224 16.57 1.12 6.91
N LEU A 225 16.00 0.08 6.28
CA LEU A 225 15.93 0.00 4.81
C LEU A 225 15.06 1.10 4.22
N GLU A 226 13.94 1.42 4.86
CA GLU A 226 13.05 2.49 4.41
C GLU A 226 13.77 3.84 4.36
N HIS A 227 14.69 4.08 5.30
CA HIS A 227 15.46 5.33 5.32
C HIS A 227 16.58 5.36 4.28
N MET A 228 17.12 4.20 3.90
CA MET A 228 18.23 4.09 2.95
C MET A 228 17.80 4.21 1.49
N VAL A 229 16.61 3.71 1.14
CA VAL A 229 16.11 3.69 -0.23
C VAL A 229 15.44 4.99 -0.65
N ASP A 230 15.29 5.23 -1.94
CA ASP A 230 14.65 6.43 -2.48
C ASP A 230 13.13 6.32 -2.52
N CYS A 231 12.62 5.12 -2.81
CA CYS A 231 11.21 4.83 -2.87
C CYS A 231 10.90 3.51 -2.13
N VAL A 232 9.80 3.49 -1.39
CA VAL A 232 9.27 2.30 -0.69
C VAL A 232 7.85 2.08 -1.14
N LEU A 233 7.61 0.94 -1.75
CA LEU A 233 6.31 0.48 -2.20
C LEU A 233 5.86 -0.70 -1.34
N TYR A 234 4.61 -0.68 -0.88
CA TYR A 234 4.01 -1.79 -0.16
C TYR A 234 2.86 -2.38 -0.94
N PHE A 235 2.90 -3.70 -1.12
CA PHE A 235 1.72 -4.46 -1.50
C PHE A 235 0.87 -4.73 -0.26
N GLU A 236 -0.36 -4.25 -0.30
CA GLU A 236 -1.40 -4.47 0.70
C GLU A 236 -2.50 -5.39 0.14
N GLY A 237 -3.16 -6.13 1.02
CA GLY A 237 -4.26 -7.04 0.70
C GLY A 237 -4.07 -8.42 1.31
N ASP A 238 -5.15 -9.20 1.37
CA ASP A 238 -5.14 -10.59 1.80
C ASP A 238 -4.89 -11.49 0.57
N SER A 239 -4.11 -12.55 0.72
CA SER A 239 -3.88 -13.57 -0.32
C SER A 239 -5.17 -14.23 -0.81
N ARG A 240 -6.26 -14.16 -0.03
CA ARG A 240 -7.59 -14.67 -0.38
C ARG A 240 -8.41 -13.71 -1.23
N MET A 241 -8.02 -12.43 -1.29
CA MET A 241 -8.71 -11.44 -2.09
C MET A 241 -8.19 -11.45 -3.53
N THR A 242 -9.07 -11.12 -4.47
CA THR A 242 -8.70 -11.04 -5.88
C THR A 242 -7.80 -9.82 -6.15
N TYR A 243 -7.97 -8.75 -5.36
CA TYR A 243 -7.32 -7.47 -5.59
C TYR A 243 -6.14 -7.22 -4.67
N ARG A 244 -5.19 -6.44 -5.17
CA ARG A 244 -3.96 -6.02 -4.50
C ARG A 244 -3.81 -4.51 -4.67
N ILE A 245 -3.52 -3.82 -3.58
CA ILE A 245 -3.23 -2.39 -3.59
C ILE A 245 -1.72 -2.21 -3.44
N LEU A 246 -1.12 -1.42 -4.31
CA LEU A 246 0.26 -0.99 -4.21
C LEU A 246 0.29 0.46 -3.73
N ARG A 247 0.94 0.73 -2.62
CA ARG A 247 1.01 2.06 -2.00
C ARG A 247 2.45 2.50 -1.84
N ALA A 248 2.72 3.78 -2.12
CA ALA A 248 4.01 4.39 -1.80
C ALA A 248 4.03 4.84 -0.32
N ALA A 249 4.85 4.20 0.51
CA ALA A 249 5.12 4.66 1.88
C ALA A 249 6.17 5.77 1.91
N LYS A 250 7.06 5.79 0.91
CA LYS A 250 8.08 6.82 0.69
C LYS A 250 8.33 6.95 -0.81
N ASN A 251 8.41 8.18 -1.30
CA ASN A 251 8.80 8.43 -2.68
C ASN A 251 9.51 9.80 -2.77
N ARG A 252 10.80 9.80 -3.14
CA ARG A 252 11.58 11.04 -3.33
C ARG A 252 11.31 11.71 -4.67
N PHE A 253 10.68 10.99 -5.59
CA PHE A 253 10.49 11.38 -6.99
C PHE A 253 9.02 11.64 -7.33
N GLY A 254 8.13 11.52 -6.37
CA GLY A 254 6.70 11.70 -6.57
C GLY A 254 5.91 11.76 -5.26
N ALA A 255 4.61 11.85 -5.39
CA ALA A 255 3.69 11.87 -4.27
C ALA A 255 3.63 10.49 -3.57
N THR A 256 3.44 10.48 -2.26
CA THR A 256 3.24 9.25 -1.48
C THR A 256 1.77 8.88 -1.28
N ASN A 257 0.87 9.71 -1.75
CA ASN A 257 -0.58 9.51 -1.65
C ASN A 257 -1.20 8.85 -2.89
N GLU A 258 -0.38 8.38 -3.84
CA GLU A 258 -0.86 7.62 -4.99
C GLU A 258 -0.95 6.12 -4.67
N ILE A 259 -1.96 5.46 -5.23
CA ILE A 259 -2.12 4.02 -5.17
C ILE A 259 -2.23 3.41 -6.57
N GLY A 260 -1.76 2.17 -6.68
CA GLY A 260 -1.98 1.30 -7.84
C GLY A 260 -2.86 0.12 -7.44
N VAL A 261 -3.83 -0.22 -8.26
CA VAL A 261 -4.75 -1.33 -8.02
C VAL A 261 -4.53 -2.41 -9.05
N PHE A 262 -4.34 -3.64 -8.56
CA PHE A 262 -4.08 -4.81 -9.40
C PHE A 262 -5.03 -5.94 -9.04
N GLU A 263 -5.39 -6.73 -10.03
CA GLU A 263 -6.10 -7.99 -9.87
C GLU A 263 -5.14 -9.16 -10.08
N MET A 264 -5.18 -10.16 -9.20
CA MET A 264 -4.39 -11.37 -9.33
C MET A 264 -5.14 -12.40 -10.15
N LEU A 265 -4.59 -12.76 -11.29
CA LEU A 265 -5.09 -13.80 -12.20
C LEU A 265 -4.07 -14.95 -12.31
N ASP A 266 -4.48 -16.07 -12.90
CA ASP A 266 -3.56 -17.19 -13.20
C ASP A 266 -2.42 -16.77 -14.15
N SER A 267 -2.70 -15.81 -15.04
CA SER A 267 -1.73 -15.22 -15.97
C SER A 267 -0.83 -14.15 -15.36
N GLY A 268 -1.00 -13.81 -14.09
CA GLY A 268 -0.25 -12.77 -13.38
C GLY A 268 -1.11 -11.63 -12.86
N LEU A 269 -0.49 -10.49 -12.61
CA LEU A 269 -1.18 -9.27 -12.18
C LEU A 269 -1.72 -8.50 -13.39
N ARG A 270 -2.96 -8.10 -13.30
CA ARG A 270 -3.65 -7.22 -14.24
C ARG A 270 -3.95 -5.88 -13.55
N GLU A 271 -3.71 -4.80 -14.25
CA GLU A 271 -4.04 -3.46 -13.77
C GLU A 271 -5.55 -3.24 -13.73
N VAL A 272 -6.01 -2.55 -12.70
CA VAL A 272 -7.41 -2.14 -12.55
C VAL A 272 -7.50 -0.62 -12.73
N GLU A 273 -7.75 -0.20 -13.96
CA GLU A 273 -7.85 1.22 -14.31
C GLU A 273 -9.01 1.92 -13.59
N ASN A 274 -10.09 1.19 -13.33
CA ASN A 274 -11.30 1.70 -12.69
C ASN A 274 -11.72 0.85 -11.48
N PRO A 275 -11.09 1.04 -10.30
CA PRO A 275 -11.44 0.30 -9.09
C PRO A 275 -12.90 0.48 -8.67
N SER A 276 -13.46 1.67 -8.83
CA SER A 276 -14.85 1.97 -8.43
C SER A 276 -15.86 1.14 -9.25
N GLU A 277 -15.69 1.06 -10.57
CA GLU A 277 -16.56 0.27 -11.43
C GLU A 277 -16.51 -1.21 -11.07
N MET A 278 -15.31 -1.69 -10.83
CA MET A 278 -15.06 -3.06 -10.41
C MET A 278 -15.72 -3.38 -9.07
N LEU A 279 -15.55 -2.52 -8.05
CA LEU A 279 -16.10 -2.70 -6.70
C LEU A 279 -17.63 -2.62 -6.67
N LEU A 280 -18.23 -1.91 -7.61
CA LEU A 280 -19.67 -1.82 -7.75
C LEU A 280 -20.26 -2.87 -8.72
N SER A 281 -19.41 -3.68 -9.36
CA SER A 281 -19.87 -4.73 -10.26
C SER A 281 -20.66 -5.80 -9.48
N GLY A 282 -21.83 -6.19 -10.01
CA GLY A 282 -22.71 -7.16 -9.35
C GLY A 282 -23.52 -6.62 -8.17
N ARG A 283 -23.54 -5.30 -7.95
CA ARG A 283 -24.36 -4.67 -6.92
C ARG A 283 -25.84 -5.10 -7.09
N PRO A 284 -26.49 -5.60 -6.01
CA PRO A 284 -27.90 -5.94 -6.08
C PRO A 284 -28.73 -4.67 -6.27
N GLN A 285 -29.71 -4.74 -7.18
CA GLN A 285 -30.66 -3.64 -7.36
C GLN A 285 -31.83 -3.83 -6.37
N ASP A 286 -32.34 -2.73 -5.86
CA ASP A 286 -33.51 -2.67 -4.98
C ASP A 286 -33.39 -3.54 -3.71
N ALA A 287 -32.17 -3.76 -3.22
CA ALA A 287 -31.93 -4.47 -1.98
C ALA A 287 -31.81 -3.48 -0.81
N SER A 288 -32.50 -3.78 0.30
CA SER A 288 -32.31 -3.03 1.54
C SER A 288 -30.94 -3.34 2.18
N GLY A 289 -30.41 -2.39 2.93
CA GLY A 289 -29.17 -2.57 3.65
C GLY A 289 -27.90 -2.23 2.86
N THR A 290 -27.99 -1.59 1.70
CA THR A 290 -26.81 -1.20 0.92
C THR A 290 -26.76 0.30 0.69
N CYS A 291 -25.57 0.89 0.74
CA CYS A 291 -25.35 2.29 0.36
C CYS A 291 -23.94 2.44 -0.23
N VAL A 292 -23.82 3.27 -1.26
CA VAL A 292 -22.53 3.59 -1.86
C VAL A 292 -21.96 4.87 -1.26
N THR A 293 -20.67 4.84 -0.98
CA THR A 293 -19.88 5.99 -0.55
C THR A 293 -18.73 6.26 -1.50
N CYS A 294 -18.17 7.46 -1.45
CA CYS A 294 -16.92 7.79 -2.10
C CYS A 294 -15.86 8.09 -1.04
N VAL A 295 -14.85 7.25 -0.95
CA VAL A 295 -13.70 7.41 -0.04
C VAL A 295 -12.46 7.85 -0.81
N MET A 296 -11.50 8.47 -0.11
CA MET A 296 -10.19 8.79 -0.68
C MET A 296 -9.20 7.70 -0.31
N GLU A 297 -8.77 6.95 -1.31
CA GLU A 297 -7.63 6.04 -1.18
C GLU A 297 -6.38 6.75 -1.69
N GLY A 298 -5.65 7.37 -0.76
CA GLY A 298 -4.57 8.28 -1.10
C GLY A 298 -5.09 9.55 -1.80
N ALA A 299 -4.66 9.81 -3.03
CA ALA A 299 -5.17 10.91 -3.86
C ALA A 299 -6.36 10.50 -4.75
N ARG A 300 -6.72 9.23 -4.78
CA ARG A 300 -7.72 8.68 -5.69
C ARG A 300 -9.09 8.56 -5.02
N PRO A 301 -10.15 9.18 -5.56
CA PRO A 301 -11.50 8.89 -5.12
C PRO A 301 -11.91 7.48 -5.59
N VAL A 302 -12.47 6.69 -4.69
CA VAL A 302 -12.92 5.31 -4.95
C VAL A 302 -14.32 5.15 -4.41
N LEU A 303 -15.24 4.65 -5.23
CA LEU A 303 -16.57 4.27 -4.77
C LEU A 303 -16.54 2.87 -4.16
N ALA A 304 -17.17 2.74 -3.00
CA ALA A 304 -17.28 1.48 -2.28
C ALA A 304 -18.72 1.26 -1.83
N GLU A 305 -19.18 0.02 -1.89
CA GLU A 305 -20.46 -0.40 -1.37
C GLU A 305 -20.32 -0.85 0.08
N ILE A 306 -21.11 -0.24 0.96
CA ILE A 306 -21.29 -0.63 2.35
C ILE A 306 -22.57 -1.43 2.46
N GLN A 307 -22.47 -2.65 2.95
CA GLN A 307 -23.61 -3.51 3.25
C GLN A 307 -23.81 -3.62 4.75
N ALA A 308 -25.05 -3.49 5.19
CA ALA A 308 -25.49 -3.69 6.56
C ALA A 308 -26.62 -4.70 6.62
N LEU A 309 -26.56 -5.61 7.56
CA LEU A 309 -27.66 -6.51 7.89
C LEU A 309 -28.03 -6.32 9.36
N ILE A 310 -29.25 -5.88 9.59
CA ILE A 310 -29.83 -5.72 10.93
C ILE A 310 -30.93 -6.76 11.10
N ALA A 311 -30.76 -7.65 12.06
CA ALA A 311 -31.69 -8.73 12.34
C ALA A 311 -32.13 -8.72 13.80
N PRO A 312 -33.33 -9.21 14.15
CA PRO A 312 -33.73 -9.39 15.54
C PRO A 312 -32.72 -10.27 16.28
N CYS A 313 -32.31 -9.87 17.47
CA CYS A 313 -31.40 -10.66 18.29
C CYS A 313 -32.08 -11.93 18.74
N ALA A 314 -31.55 -13.09 18.35
CA ALA A 314 -32.05 -14.40 18.78
C ALA A 314 -31.47 -14.86 20.13
N GLY A 315 -30.42 -14.19 20.62
CA GLY A 315 -29.69 -14.56 21.83
C GLY A 315 -29.91 -13.62 23.00
N ALA A 316 -29.19 -13.87 24.09
CA ALA A 316 -29.22 -13.02 25.29
C ALA A 316 -28.45 -11.69 25.12
N ARG A 317 -27.59 -11.59 24.13
CA ARG A 317 -26.80 -10.40 23.81
C ARG A 317 -26.73 -10.21 22.30
N PRO A 318 -26.93 -8.97 21.82
CA PRO A 318 -26.79 -8.67 20.39
C PRO A 318 -25.37 -8.91 19.88
N LEU A 319 -25.28 -9.55 18.71
CA LEU A 319 -24.03 -9.78 18.02
C LEU A 319 -23.67 -8.55 17.18
N ARG A 320 -22.40 -8.18 17.20
CA ARG A 320 -21.84 -7.13 16.36
C ARG A 320 -20.70 -7.71 15.54
N SER A 321 -20.73 -7.53 14.25
CA SER A 321 -19.65 -7.97 13.35
C SER A 321 -19.40 -6.90 12.31
N SER A 322 -18.12 -6.67 12.00
CA SER A 322 -17.72 -5.71 11.00
C SER A 322 -16.55 -6.28 10.20
N ASN A 323 -16.64 -6.20 8.88
CA ASN A 323 -15.59 -6.60 7.95
C ASN A 323 -15.31 -5.45 6.98
N GLY A 324 -14.06 -5.00 6.94
CA GLY A 324 -13.66 -3.84 6.13
C GLY A 324 -14.10 -2.48 6.67
N PHE A 325 -14.73 -2.43 7.86
CA PHE A 325 -15.09 -1.20 8.57
C PHE A 325 -14.70 -1.33 10.04
N ASP A 326 -14.20 -0.26 10.66
CA ASP A 326 -13.75 -0.32 12.08
C ASP A 326 -14.91 -0.71 13.02
N TYR A 327 -14.66 -1.71 13.86
CA TYR A 327 -15.67 -2.24 14.79
C TYR A 327 -16.16 -1.19 15.80
N ASN A 328 -15.24 -0.38 16.37
CA ASN A 328 -15.60 0.62 17.36
C ASN A 328 -16.38 1.76 16.70
N ARG A 329 -16.01 2.13 15.48
CA ARG A 329 -16.73 3.10 14.66
C ARG A 329 -18.16 2.62 14.36
N ALA A 330 -18.32 1.38 13.92
CA ALA A 330 -19.63 0.77 13.69
C ALA A 330 -20.50 0.78 14.96
N ALA A 331 -19.94 0.39 16.09
CA ALA A 331 -20.66 0.40 17.39
C ALA A 331 -21.09 1.80 17.81
N MET A 332 -20.23 2.81 17.56
CA MET A 332 -20.55 4.22 17.79
C MET A 332 -21.71 4.70 16.91
N LEU A 333 -21.69 4.40 15.61
CA LEU A 333 -22.74 4.79 14.67
C LEU A 333 -24.08 4.15 15.03
N LEU A 334 -24.11 2.90 15.48
CA LEU A 334 -25.31 2.24 15.99
C LEU A 334 -25.87 2.97 17.21
N ALA A 335 -25.03 3.37 18.17
CA ALA A 335 -25.46 4.12 19.35
C ALA A 335 -26.01 5.51 18.98
N VAL A 336 -25.40 6.19 18.01
CA VAL A 336 -25.88 7.49 17.50
C VAL A 336 -27.24 7.33 16.79
N LEU A 337 -27.39 6.31 15.94
CA LEU A 337 -28.65 5.99 15.26
C LEU A 337 -29.78 5.74 16.29
N GLU A 338 -29.51 5.02 17.35
CA GLU A 338 -30.52 4.78 18.39
C GLU A 338 -30.89 6.06 19.11
N LYS A 339 -29.88 6.77 19.63
CA LYS A 339 -30.12 7.94 20.47
C LYS A 339 -30.64 9.17 19.72
N ARG A 340 -30.19 9.36 18.47
CA ARG A 340 -30.46 10.55 17.65
C ARG A 340 -31.35 10.28 16.45
N GLY A 341 -31.28 9.07 15.89
CA GLY A 341 -32.12 8.64 14.76
C GLY A 341 -33.45 8.00 15.20
N GLY A 342 -33.57 7.56 16.44
CA GLY A 342 -34.78 6.93 16.98
C GLY A 342 -34.98 5.47 16.57
N LEU A 343 -33.97 4.83 15.97
CA LEU A 343 -34.02 3.43 15.53
C LEU A 343 -33.54 2.51 16.69
N LYS A 344 -34.36 1.54 17.10
CA LYS A 344 -34.05 0.63 18.22
C LYS A 344 -33.05 -0.48 17.84
N VAL A 345 -31.88 -0.10 17.36
CA VAL A 345 -30.87 -1.03 16.85
C VAL A 345 -30.02 -1.71 17.93
N SER A 346 -30.08 -1.24 19.19
CA SER A 346 -29.32 -1.85 20.30
C SER A 346 -29.75 -3.26 20.62
N GLN A 347 -31.01 -3.62 20.32
CA GLN A 347 -31.60 -4.94 20.55
C GLN A 347 -31.49 -5.87 19.34
N CYS A 348 -30.83 -5.44 18.27
CA CYS A 348 -30.68 -6.18 17.02
C CYS A 348 -29.24 -6.66 16.86
N ASP A 349 -29.07 -7.82 16.22
CA ASP A 349 -27.79 -8.21 15.66
C ASP A 349 -27.45 -7.28 14.49
N ALA A 350 -26.20 -6.87 14.39
CA ALA A 350 -25.74 -5.97 13.33
C ALA A 350 -24.46 -6.47 12.70
N TYR A 351 -24.49 -6.57 11.38
CA TYR A 351 -23.36 -6.99 10.54
C TYR A 351 -23.10 -5.90 9.52
N LEU A 352 -21.84 -5.45 9.44
CA LEU A 352 -21.38 -4.53 8.40
C LEU A 352 -20.32 -5.24 7.55
N ASN A 353 -20.41 -5.05 6.24
CA ASN A 353 -19.46 -5.61 5.31
C ASN A 353 -19.15 -4.62 4.20
N ILE A 354 -17.87 -4.44 3.89
CA ILE A 354 -17.43 -3.66 2.72
C ILE A 354 -17.15 -4.64 1.59
N ILE A 355 -17.81 -4.41 0.45
CA ILE A 355 -17.63 -5.26 -0.72
C ILE A 355 -16.26 -5.03 -1.37
N GLY A 356 -15.67 -6.09 -1.92
CA GLY A 356 -14.38 -6.06 -2.61
C GLY A 356 -13.17 -6.13 -1.70
N GLY A 357 -13.38 -6.28 -0.36
CA GLY A 357 -12.30 -6.48 0.60
C GLY A 357 -11.48 -5.23 0.91
N LEU A 358 -12.01 -4.05 0.62
CA LEU A 358 -11.42 -2.80 1.08
C LEU A 358 -11.61 -2.64 2.59
N THR A 359 -10.68 -1.92 3.21
CA THR A 359 -10.85 -1.42 4.58
C THR A 359 -11.10 0.08 4.51
N LEU A 360 -12.26 0.52 5.00
CA LEU A 360 -12.64 1.93 5.01
C LEU A 360 -12.30 2.54 6.38
N ASP A 361 -11.17 3.23 6.44
CA ASP A 361 -10.70 3.91 7.65
C ASP A 361 -11.11 5.40 7.67
N GLU A 362 -11.63 5.91 6.55
CA GLU A 362 -12.00 7.30 6.40
C GLU A 362 -13.38 7.61 6.99
N PRO A 363 -13.50 8.61 7.91
CA PRO A 363 -14.78 9.02 8.49
C PRO A 363 -15.83 9.48 7.47
N ALA A 364 -15.43 9.83 6.26
CA ALA A 364 -16.35 10.20 5.17
C ALA A 364 -17.36 9.09 4.82
N ALA A 365 -17.07 7.83 5.16
CA ALA A 365 -17.94 6.68 4.94
C ALA A 365 -19.07 6.54 5.97
N ASP A 366 -19.04 7.29 7.08
CA ASP A 366 -19.99 7.13 8.19
C ASP A 366 -21.43 7.33 7.76
N LEU A 367 -21.70 8.38 6.99
CA LEU A 367 -23.06 8.69 6.57
C LEU A 367 -23.65 7.57 5.71
N ALA A 368 -22.86 6.99 4.82
CA ALA A 368 -23.30 5.85 4.02
C ALA A 368 -23.52 4.59 4.89
N ALA A 369 -22.67 4.36 5.89
CA ALA A 369 -22.88 3.29 6.86
C ALA A 369 -24.18 3.48 7.65
N VAL A 370 -24.46 4.70 8.13
CA VAL A 370 -25.71 5.07 8.80
C VAL A 370 -26.92 4.82 7.88
N VAL A 371 -26.86 5.23 6.62
CA VAL A 371 -27.91 5.02 5.63
C VAL A 371 -28.12 3.53 5.35
N ALA A 372 -27.05 2.75 5.19
CA ALA A 372 -27.14 1.31 4.98
C ALA A 372 -27.75 0.58 6.19
N ILE A 373 -27.34 0.93 7.41
CA ILE A 373 -27.92 0.37 8.65
C ILE A 373 -29.40 0.70 8.74
N ALA A 374 -29.78 1.96 8.50
CA ALA A 374 -31.17 2.40 8.55
C ALA A 374 -32.02 1.73 7.46
N SER A 375 -31.48 1.61 6.25
CA SER A 375 -32.11 0.90 5.12
C SER A 375 -32.42 -0.55 5.49
N SER A 376 -31.46 -1.27 6.06
CA SER A 376 -31.65 -2.66 6.55
C SER A 376 -32.67 -2.75 7.68
N TYR A 377 -32.61 -1.85 8.67
CA TYR A 377 -33.54 -1.85 9.81
C TYR A 377 -34.98 -1.57 9.39
N LEU A 378 -35.19 -0.67 8.41
CA LEU A 378 -36.51 -0.28 7.90
C LEU A 378 -36.99 -1.18 6.77
N ASP A 379 -36.15 -2.11 6.32
CA ASP A 379 -36.35 -2.93 5.13
C ASP A 379 -36.75 -2.10 3.89
N LYS A 380 -36.03 -1.00 3.69
CA LYS A 380 -36.29 -0.04 2.62
C LYS A 380 -35.03 0.18 1.77
N PRO A 381 -35.03 -0.15 0.46
CA PRO A 381 -33.89 0.04 -0.41
C PRO A 381 -33.44 1.51 -0.49
N VAL A 382 -32.14 1.72 -0.61
CA VAL A 382 -31.56 2.99 -1.06
C VAL A 382 -31.64 3.02 -2.59
N PRO A 383 -32.14 4.11 -3.21
CA PRO A 383 -32.19 4.22 -4.66
C PRO A 383 -30.85 3.91 -5.33
N ASN A 384 -30.88 3.17 -6.44
CA ASN A 384 -29.67 2.68 -7.12
C ASN A 384 -28.73 3.81 -7.58
N GLY A 385 -29.30 4.97 -7.93
CA GLY A 385 -28.55 6.17 -8.32
C GLY A 385 -28.12 7.07 -7.16
N MET A 386 -28.35 6.66 -5.90
CA MET A 386 -28.04 7.46 -4.72
C MET A 386 -26.73 7.01 -4.06
N ALA A 387 -25.88 7.98 -3.73
CA ALA A 387 -24.68 7.78 -2.91
C ALA A 387 -24.73 8.71 -1.68
N ALA A 388 -23.90 8.43 -0.66
CA ALA A 388 -23.82 9.25 0.53
C ALA A 388 -22.36 9.45 0.99
N VAL A 389 -22.04 10.65 1.49
CA VAL A 389 -20.72 10.96 2.06
C VAL A 389 -20.89 11.95 3.21
N GLY A 390 -20.13 11.75 4.28
CA GLY A 390 -20.11 12.65 5.43
C GLY A 390 -19.62 11.98 6.69
N GLU A 391 -18.95 12.71 7.55
CA GLU A 391 -18.58 12.24 8.89
C GLU A 391 -19.78 12.43 9.84
N VAL A 392 -20.01 11.45 10.72
CA VAL A 392 -21.10 11.49 11.71
C VAL A 392 -20.53 11.70 13.10
N GLY A 393 -20.93 12.82 13.73
CA GLY A 393 -20.55 13.11 15.12
C GLY A 393 -21.52 12.47 16.14
N LEU A 394 -21.09 12.44 17.41
CA LEU A 394 -21.86 11.84 18.52
C LEU A 394 -23.18 12.55 18.83
N SER A 395 -23.33 13.83 18.46
CA SER A 395 -24.60 14.57 18.59
C SER A 395 -25.57 14.26 17.42
N GLY A 396 -25.14 13.45 16.44
CA GLY A 396 -25.90 13.14 15.24
C GLY A 396 -25.74 14.19 14.12
N GLU A 397 -24.82 15.13 14.28
CA GLU A 397 -24.47 16.11 13.26
C GLU A 397 -23.68 15.47 12.11
N ILE A 398 -23.87 15.98 10.90
CA ILE A 398 -23.11 15.60 9.71
C ILE A 398 -22.06 16.68 9.45
N ARG A 399 -20.79 16.26 9.49
CA ARG A 399 -19.63 17.11 9.34
C ARG A 399 -19.06 17.08 7.93
N SER A 400 -18.36 18.15 7.58
CA SER A 400 -17.66 18.31 6.33
C SER A 400 -16.55 17.27 6.18
N VAL A 401 -16.29 16.85 4.94
CA VAL A 401 -15.19 15.97 4.55
C VAL A 401 -14.33 16.63 3.49
N SER A 402 -13.09 16.19 3.37
CA SER A 402 -12.13 16.73 2.40
C SER A 402 -12.40 16.26 0.97
N HIS A 403 -11.79 16.92 -0.01
CA HIS A 403 -11.75 16.50 -1.43
C HIS A 403 -13.11 16.33 -2.10
N MET A 404 -14.10 17.14 -1.74
CA MET A 404 -15.47 17.01 -2.24
C MET A 404 -15.60 17.13 -3.76
N GLU A 405 -14.78 17.96 -4.42
CA GLU A 405 -14.80 18.11 -5.89
C GLU A 405 -14.32 16.83 -6.60
N GLN A 406 -13.29 16.19 -6.07
CA GLN A 406 -12.77 14.93 -6.62
C GLN A 406 -13.79 13.80 -6.44
N ARG A 407 -14.41 13.72 -5.26
CA ARG A 407 -15.49 12.77 -4.97
C ARG A 407 -16.71 13.00 -5.88
N LEU A 408 -17.11 14.26 -6.09
CA LEU A 408 -18.19 14.61 -6.99
C LEU A 408 -17.92 14.13 -8.42
N SER A 409 -16.70 14.35 -8.90
CA SER A 409 -16.29 13.93 -10.23
C SER A 409 -16.40 12.42 -10.41
N GLU A 410 -15.99 11.64 -9.40
CA GLU A 410 -16.05 10.19 -9.43
C GLU A 410 -17.48 9.64 -9.34
N VAL A 411 -18.29 10.18 -8.41
CA VAL A 411 -19.72 9.82 -8.27
C VAL A 411 -20.46 10.07 -9.58
N LYS A 412 -20.23 11.23 -10.20
CA LYS A 412 -20.80 11.59 -11.50
C LYS A 412 -20.33 10.67 -12.63
N ARG A 413 -19.03 10.38 -12.68
CA ARG A 413 -18.41 9.53 -13.73
C ARG A 413 -19.06 8.14 -13.78
N LEU A 414 -19.47 7.61 -12.61
CA LEU A 414 -20.10 6.29 -12.52
C LEU A 414 -21.63 6.32 -12.62
N GLY A 415 -22.21 7.46 -13.02
CA GLY A 415 -23.61 7.55 -13.39
C GLY A 415 -24.59 7.66 -12.21
N PHE A 416 -24.12 7.99 -11.02
CA PHE A 416 -25.01 8.32 -9.90
C PHE A 416 -25.77 9.63 -10.22
N THR A 417 -27.00 9.73 -9.75
CA THR A 417 -27.90 10.87 -10.02
C THR A 417 -28.19 11.70 -8.78
N GLU A 418 -28.11 11.09 -7.59
CA GLU A 418 -28.41 11.71 -6.31
C GLU A 418 -27.25 11.52 -5.33
N TRP A 419 -26.94 12.55 -4.55
CA TRP A 419 -25.82 12.48 -3.62
C TRP A 419 -26.16 13.15 -2.28
N ILE A 420 -26.22 12.37 -1.20
CA ILE A 420 -26.40 12.88 0.16
C ILE A 420 -25.05 13.43 0.65
N ILE A 421 -25.02 14.71 0.97
CA ILE A 421 -23.80 15.43 1.34
C ILE A 421 -23.99 16.27 2.61
N PRO A 422 -22.90 16.61 3.33
CA PRO A 422 -22.97 17.60 4.40
C PRO A 422 -23.48 18.95 3.88
N ALA A 423 -24.44 19.55 4.56
CA ALA A 423 -25.10 20.79 4.11
C ALA A 423 -24.11 21.95 3.90
N HIS A 424 -22.99 21.93 4.59
CA HIS A 424 -21.95 22.95 4.47
C HIS A 424 -21.33 23.03 3.05
N HIS A 425 -21.26 21.90 2.34
CA HIS A 425 -20.70 21.85 0.98
C HIS A 425 -21.70 22.16 -0.15
N ALA A 426 -22.99 22.29 0.18
CA ALA A 426 -24.04 22.42 -0.84
C ALA A 426 -23.91 23.69 -1.68
N VAL A 427 -23.43 24.79 -1.11
CA VAL A 427 -23.30 26.07 -1.82
C VAL A 427 -22.19 25.99 -2.86
N ASP A 428 -21.03 25.49 -2.46
CA ASP A 428 -19.82 25.44 -3.31
C ASP A 428 -19.96 24.45 -4.48
N LEU A 429 -20.73 23.37 -4.27
CA LEU A 429 -20.89 22.30 -5.26
C LEU A 429 -22.07 22.51 -6.22
N ARG A 430 -23.08 23.32 -5.88
CA ARG A 430 -24.28 23.51 -6.71
C ARG A 430 -23.97 24.02 -8.10
N GLU A 431 -23.05 24.94 -8.23
CA GLU A 431 -22.68 25.53 -9.52
C GLU A 431 -21.90 24.56 -10.43
N ARG A 432 -21.35 23.49 -9.86
CA ARG A 432 -20.45 22.54 -10.53
C ARG A 432 -21.08 21.15 -10.73
N SER A 433 -22.27 20.93 -10.17
CA SER A 433 -22.91 19.61 -10.13
C SER A 433 -24.06 19.52 -11.12
N SER A 434 -24.07 18.44 -11.92
CA SER A 434 -25.27 17.98 -12.63
C SER A 434 -26.04 16.91 -11.82
N LEU A 435 -25.55 16.54 -10.63
CA LEU A 435 -26.20 15.64 -9.70
C LEU A 435 -27.21 16.39 -8.85
N GLU A 436 -28.28 15.72 -8.43
CA GLU A 436 -29.16 16.22 -7.38
C GLU A 436 -28.43 16.09 -6.04
N LEU A 437 -28.02 17.24 -5.48
CA LEU A 437 -27.37 17.31 -4.19
C LEU A 437 -28.43 17.35 -3.10
N LEU A 438 -28.36 16.39 -2.17
CA LEU A 438 -29.26 16.23 -1.03
C LEU A 438 -28.51 16.64 0.26
N PRO A 439 -28.47 17.94 0.60
CA PRO A 439 -27.73 18.43 1.75
C PRO A 439 -28.41 18.08 3.06
N VAL A 440 -27.63 17.53 4.01
CA VAL A 440 -28.10 17.16 5.34
C VAL A 440 -27.20 17.74 6.43
N ARG A 441 -27.81 18.17 7.56
CA ARG A 441 -27.11 18.70 8.73
C ARG A 441 -26.96 17.67 9.85
N ASN A 442 -27.85 16.69 9.87
CA ASN A 442 -27.91 15.67 10.91
C ASN A 442 -28.51 14.36 10.37
N ILE A 443 -28.35 13.30 11.13
CA ILE A 443 -28.83 11.96 10.72
C ILE A 443 -30.35 11.90 10.55
N SER A 444 -31.13 12.69 11.33
CA SER A 444 -32.59 12.69 11.20
C SER A 444 -33.04 13.25 9.85
N GLU A 445 -32.31 14.18 9.25
CA GLU A 445 -32.55 14.67 7.89
C GLU A 445 -32.23 13.58 6.86
N ALA A 446 -31.08 12.87 7.00
CA ALA A 446 -30.72 11.76 6.12
C ALA A 446 -31.75 10.62 6.16
N LEU A 447 -32.23 10.26 7.35
CA LEU A 447 -33.28 9.24 7.52
C LEU A 447 -34.62 9.64 6.88
N ARG A 448 -34.96 10.93 6.89
CA ARG A 448 -36.16 11.43 6.20
C ARG A 448 -36.04 11.31 4.68
N LEU A 449 -34.86 11.57 4.11
CA LEU A 449 -34.62 11.36 2.68
C LEU A 449 -34.82 9.88 2.32
N LEU A 450 -34.26 8.95 3.10
CA LEU A 450 -34.47 7.53 2.89
C LEU A 450 -35.95 7.13 3.02
N ALA A 451 -36.69 7.73 3.97
CA ALA A 451 -38.13 7.45 4.13
C ALA A 451 -38.97 7.95 2.96
N GLN A 452 -38.56 9.02 2.28
CA GLN A 452 -39.29 9.65 1.15
C GLN A 452 -38.88 9.08 -0.22
N ALA A 453 -37.73 8.44 -0.34
CA ALA A 453 -37.28 7.80 -1.57
C ALA A 453 -38.29 6.74 -2.02
N LYS A 454 -38.66 6.80 -3.31
CA LYS A 454 -39.69 5.92 -3.92
C LYS A 454 -39.06 4.68 -4.50
#